data_cf77f9245d6a91504b8c1082dcb00471
#
_entry.id   cf77f9245d6a91504b8c1082dcb00471
#
_cell.length_a   1.000
_cell.length_b   1.000
_cell.length_c   1.000
_cell.angle_alpha   90.00
_cell.angle_beta   90.00
_cell.angle_gamma   90.00
#
_symmetry.space_group_name_H-M   'P 1'
#
loop_
_entity.id
_entity.type
_entity.pdbx_description
1 polymer ?
#
loop_
_entity_poly.entity_id
_entity_poly.type
_entity_poly.pdbx_seq_one_letter_code
_entity_poly.pdbx_strand_id
1 'polypeptide(L)'
;MKPPAQSATPCRCGWFHRRGAPTSCQFVRPSTKKKSTSTGSQHARLSSKVSYRWSQFKNQARQRNKTVEITFHEYTTLIKSTCVYCGTEPSKSVRIGVERLNNNRGYVKGNVAPCCAPCNYLKRAMPVSTFLGHVAVICTHSTPREPKT
;
A
#
# COMPACT_ATOMS: atom_id res chain seq x y z
N MET A 1 -24.84 31.13 -28.80
CA MET A 1 -23.47 30.70 -29.24
C MET A 1 -22.59 30.58 -27.99
N LYS A 2 -22.17 29.35 -27.63
CA LYS A 2 -21.20 29.10 -26.54
C LYS A 2 -19.79 29.35 -27.07
N PRO A 3 -18.91 30.07 -26.39
CA PRO A 3 -17.53 30.24 -26.79
C PRO A 3 -16.76 28.91 -26.66
N PRO A 4 -15.77 28.62 -27.51
CA PRO A 4 -15.00 27.38 -27.50
C PRO A 4 -14.19 27.25 -26.21
N ALA A 5 -14.13 26.04 -25.70
CA ALA A 5 -13.31 25.66 -24.54
C ALA A 5 -11.82 25.87 -24.89
N GLN A 6 -11.19 26.84 -24.26
CA GLN A 6 -9.76 27.07 -24.40
C GLN A 6 -9.00 26.04 -23.56
N SER A 7 -8.16 25.26 -24.24
CA SER A 7 -7.28 24.26 -23.64
C SER A 7 -6.33 24.89 -22.61
N ALA A 8 -6.37 24.40 -21.37
CA ALA A 8 -5.40 24.76 -20.35
C ALA A 8 -4.07 24.05 -20.66
N THR A 9 -3.01 24.82 -20.93
CA THR A 9 -1.65 24.28 -21.08
C THR A 9 -1.09 23.89 -19.71
N PRO A 10 -0.51 22.70 -19.56
CA PRO A 10 0.08 22.30 -18.28
C PRO A 10 1.33 23.13 -17.96
N CYS A 11 1.43 23.60 -16.72
CA CYS A 11 2.63 24.26 -16.22
C CYS A 11 3.80 23.26 -16.14
N ARG A 12 5.06 23.72 -16.28
CA ARG A 12 6.27 22.91 -16.10
C ARG A 12 6.36 22.19 -14.75
N CYS A 13 5.56 22.57 -13.75
CA CYS A 13 5.43 21.88 -12.46
C CYS A 13 4.48 20.65 -12.49
N GLY A 14 3.78 20.39 -13.61
CA GLY A 14 2.86 19.26 -13.75
C GLY A 14 1.46 19.47 -13.16
N TRP A 15 1.13 20.69 -12.68
CA TRP A 15 -0.18 21.01 -12.10
C TRP A 15 -0.97 21.98 -12.98
N PHE A 16 -2.29 21.83 -13.01
CA PHE A 16 -3.20 22.75 -13.69
C PHE A 16 -3.56 23.92 -12.78
N HIS A 17 -3.26 25.14 -13.20
CA HIS A 17 -3.64 26.35 -12.48
C HIS A 17 -4.92 26.97 -13.06
N ARG A 18 -5.81 27.47 -12.19
CA ARG A 18 -6.97 28.26 -12.64
C ARG A 18 -6.51 29.58 -13.26
N ARG A 19 -7.30 30.12 -14.23
CA ARG A 19 -7.04 31.42 -14.83
C ARG A 19 -6.89 32.49 -13.77
N GLY A 20 -5.83 33.31 -13.89
CA GLY A 20 -5.54 34.42 -12.97
C GLY A 20 -4.40 34.15 -11.98
N ALA A 21 -3.77 32.99 -12.01
CA ALA A 21 -2.56 32.77 -11.22
C ALA A 21 -1.39 33.61 -11.78
N PRO A 22 -0.52 34.19 -10.92
CA PRO A 22 0.63 34.99 -11.37
C PRO A 22 1.57 34.14 -12.21
N THR A 23 2.14 34.74 -13.25
CA THR A 23 3.00 34.13 -14.27
C THR A 23 4.32 33.57 -13.77
N SER A 24 4.66 33.75 -12.49
CA SER A 24 5.83 33.17 -11.84
C SER A 24 5.39 32.22 -10.75
N CYS A 25 5.42 30.92 -11.04
CA CYS A 25 5.27 29.88 -10.04
C CYS A 25 6.57 29.84 -9.20
N GLN A 26 6.64 30.65 -8.15
CA GLN A 26 7.73 30.58 -7.17
C GLN A 26 7.47 29.40 -6.22
N PHE A 27 7.63 28.19 -6.71
CA PHE A 27 7.74 27.03 -5.85
C PHE A 27 9.19 26.97 -5.34
N VAL A 28 9.42 27.53 -4.16
CA VAL A 28 10.67 27.31 -3.44
C VAL A 28 10.76 25.81 -3.13
N ARG A 29 11.61 25.11 -3.89
CA ARG A 29 11.95 23.73 -3.54
C ARG A 29 12.53 23.71 -2.15
N PRO A 30 11.99 22.93 -1.20
CA PRO A 30 12.65 22.76 0.08
C PRO A 30 14.07 22.27 -0.18
N SER A 31 15.05 22.95 0.43
CA SER A 31 16.48 22.67 0.28
C SER A 31 16.75 21.18 0.35
N THR A 32 17.38 20.64 -0.69
CA THR A 32 17.86 19.27 -0.71
C THR A 32 18.81 19.05 0.45
N LYS A 33 18.36 18.31 1.47
CA LYS A 33 19.25 17.81 2.52
C LYS A 33 20.39 17.08 1.85
N LYS A 34 21.62 17.54 2.08
CA LYS A 34 22.86 16.93 1.63
C LYS A 34 22.80 15.43 1.91
N LYS A 35 22.89 14.62 0.84
CA LYS A 35 23.02 13.17 0.93
C LYS A 35 24.35 12.89 1.61
N SER A 36 24.32 12.50 2.89
CA SER A 36 25.48 11.92 3.54
C SER A 36 25.81 10.60 2.83
N THR A 37 26.94 10.56 2.17
CA THR A 37 27.54 9.34 1.61
C THR A 37 28.07 8.47 2.74
N SER A 38 27.19 7.70 3.38
CA SER A 38 27.60 6.60 4.23
C SER A 38 27.52 5.32 3.41
N THR A 39 28.66 4.70 3.15
CA THR A 39 28.86 3.34 2.61
C THR A 39 28.35 2.31 3.62
N GLY A 40 27.08 2.36 3.94
CA GLY A 40 26.42 1.33 4.72
C GLY A 40 26.18 0.10 3.85
N SER A 41 26.63 -1.06 4.32
CA SER A 41 26.38 -2.37 3.69
C SER A 41 24.90 -2.48 3.25
N GLN A 42 24.64 -3.16 2.11
CA GLN A 42 23.28 -3.39 1.62
C GLN A 42 22.38 -4.02 2.70
N HIS A 43 22.95 -4.82 3.58
CA HIS A 43 22.26 -5.42 4.73
C HIS A 43 21.75 -4.37 5.74
N ALA A 44 22.52 -3.34 6.05
CA ALA A 44 22.10 -2.25 6.92
C ALA A 44 20.98 -1.40 6.31
N ARG A 45 21.00 -1.21 4.98
CA ARG A 45 19.94 -0.48 4.25
C ARG A 45 18.62 -1.27 4.20
N LEU A 46 18.68 -2.59 4.08
CA LEU A 46 17.49 -3.46 4.12
C LEU A 46 16.91 -3.50 5.54
N SER A 47 17.75 -3.64 6.55
CA SER A 47 17.34 -3.60 7.95
C SER A 47 16.66 -2.27 8.31
N SER A 48 17.22 -1.14 7.88
CA SER A 48 16.62 0.17 8.12
C SER A 48 15.24 0.35 7.45
N LYS A 49 15.06 -0.21 6.23
CA LYS A 49 13.77 -0.18 5.53
C LYS A 49 12.70 -1.03 6.24
N VAL A 50 13.06 -2.20 6.76
CA VAL A 50 12.12 -3.06 7.49
C VAL A 50 11.77 -2.45 8.84
N SER A 51 12.73 -1.87 9.56
CA SER A 51 12.50 -1.17 10.82
C SER A 51 11.58 0.04 10.63
N TYR A 52 11.74 0.79 9.55
CA TYR A 52 10.84 1.89 9.19
C TYR A 52 9.41 1.38 8.91
N ARG A 53 9.26 0.30 8.12
CA ARG A 53 7.95 -0.32 7.87
C ARG A 53 7.28 -0.79 9.16
N TRP A 54 8.03 -1.37 10.07
CA TRP A 54 7.54 -1.77 11.39
C TRP A 54 7.02 -0.59 12.20
N SER A 55 7.74 0.52 12.22
CA SER A 55 7.29 1.74 12.91
C SER A 55 6.02 2.31 12.29
N GLN A 56 5.94 2.35 10.95
CA GLN A 56 4.72 2.77 10.24
C GLN A 56 3.53 1.84 10.55
N PHE A 57 3.74 0.54 10.54
CA PHE A 57 2.71 -0.45 10.89
C PHE A 57 2.15 -0.22 12.30
N LYS A 58 3.01 -0.05 13.31
CA LYS A 58 2.58 0.25 14.69
C LYS A 58 1.82 1.57 14.79
N ASN A 59 2.27 2.61 14.10
CA ASN A 59 1.58 3.89 14.08
C ASN A 59 0.19 3.80 13.45
N GLN A 60 0.06 3.08 12.34
CA GLN A 60 -1.24 2.86 11.69
C GLN A 60 -2.18 2.01 12.56
N ALA A 61 -1.67 1.02 13.26
CA ALA A 61 -2.47 0.23 14.21
C ALA A 61 -2.99 1.11 15.35
N ARG A 62 -2.15 1.96 15.92
CA ARG A 62 -2.52 2.92 16.98
C ARG A 62 -3.60 3.90 16.50
N GLN A 63 -3.46 4.47 15.31
CA GLN A 63 -4.47 5.37 14.73
C GLN A 63 -5.84 4.71 14.55
N ARG A 64 -5.87 3.39 14.38
CA ARG A 64 -7.09 2.58 14.25
C ARG A 64 -7.56 1.99 15.58
N ASN A 65 -6.98 2.40 16.70
CA ASN A 65 -7.24 1.85 18.04
C ASN A 65 -7.11 0.32 18.09
N LYS A 66 -6.04 -0.22 17.46
CA LYS A 66 -5.77 -1.66 17.43
C LYS A 66 -4.46 -1.97 18.16
N THR A 67 -4.54 -2.96 19.05
CA THR A 67 -3.36 -3.47 19.78
C THR A 67 -2.40 -4.20 18.82
N VAL A 68 -1.11 -4.15 19.14
CA VAL A 68 -0.05 -4.86 18.41
C VAL A 68 0.76 -5.64 19.45
N GLU A 69 0.54 -6.96 19.50
CA GLU A 69 1.20 -7.87 20.43
C GLU A 69 2.23 -8.78 19.73
N ILE A 70 2.24 -8.75 18.38
CA ILE A 70 3.27 -9.46 17.62
C ILE A 70 4.62 -8.78 17.79
N THR A 71 5.68 -9.57 17.80
CA THR A 71 7.06 -9.10 17.88
C THR A 71 7.56 -8.59 16.52
N PHE A 72 8.69 -7.85 16.53
CA PHE A 72 9.37 -7.45 15.30
C PHE A 72 9.81 -8.65 14.45
N HIS A 73 10.23 -9.74 15.11
CA HIS A 73 10.63 -10.98 14.43
C HIS A 73 9.43 -11.61 13.69
N GLU A 74 8.29 -11.78 14.37
CA GLU A 74 7.06 -12.31 13.76
C GLU A 74 6.59 -11.42 12.60
N TYR A 75 6.62 -10.10 12.76
CA TYR A 75 6.32 -9.17 11.68
C TYR A 75 7.25 -9.36 10.47
N THR A 76 8.56 -9.51 10.70
CA THR A 76 9.53 -9.69 9.61
C THR A 76 9.34 -11.02 8.88
N THR A 77 8.95 -12.06 9.59
CA THR A 77 8.60 -13.36 9.01
C THR A 77 7.34 -13.24 8.14
N LEU A 78 6.29 -12.62 8.64
CA LEU A 78 5.04 -12.42 7.90
C LEU A 78 5.25 -11.65 6.59
N ILE A 79 5.99 -10.54 6.60
CA ILE A 79 6.19 -9.74 5.39
C ILE A 79 7.12 -10.37 4.34
N LYS A 80 7.82 -11.45 4.70
CA LYS A 80 8.64 -12.27 3.80
C LYS A 80 7.91 -13.50 3.27
N SER A 81 6.77 -13.84 3.84
CA SER A 81 5.94 -14.98 3.45
C SER A 81 5.06 -14.63 2.25
N THR A 82 4.52 -15.65 1.58
CA THR A 82 3.54 -15.51 0.50
C THR A 82 2.20 -15.02 1.02
N CYS A 83 1.40 -14.40 0.16
CA CYS A 83 0.04 -14.00 0.50
C CYS A 83 -0.83 -15.22 0.84
N VAL A 84 -1.48 -15.23 2.01
CA VAL A 84 -2.32 -16.35 2.48
C VAL A 84 -3.53 -16.61 1.57
N TYR A 85 -3.98 -15.63 0.81
CA TYR A 85 -5.18 -15.76 -0.04
C TYR A 85 -4.87 -16.14 -1.48
N CYS A 86 -3.89 -15.51 -2.12
CA CYS A 86 -3.60 -15.71 -3.54
C CYS A 86 -2.23 -16.33 -3.84
N GLY A 87 -1.44 -16.66 -2.82
CA GLY A 87 -0.12 -17.27 -2.97
C GLY A 87 0.96 -16.35 -3.57
N THR A 88 0.66 -15.09 -3.87
CA THR A 88 1.65 -14.17 -4.44
C THR A 88 2.83 -13.97 -3.51
N GLU A 89 4.05 -14.12 -4.05
CA GLU A 89 5.30 -13.92 -3.32
C GLU A 89 5.69 -12.44 -3.22
N PRO A 90 6.42 -12.07 -2.15
CA PRO A 90 6.97 -10.72 -2.04
C PRO A 90 8.03 -10.47 -3.12
N SER A 91 7.98 -9.31 -3.78
CA SER A 91 8.94 -8.90 -4.80
C SER A 91 9.24 -7.40 -4.69
N LYS A 92 10.06 -6.87 -5.63
CA LYS A 92 10.32 -5.43 -5.71
C LYS A 92 9.04 -4.62 -5.98
N SER A 93 8.09 -5.18 -6.72
CA SER A 93 6.81 -4.55 -7.09
C SER A 93 5.67 -4.95 -6.16
N VAL A 94 5.71 -6.13 -5.53
CA VAL A 94 4.66 -6.64 -4.67
C VAL A 94 5.08 -6.64 -3.21
N ARG A 95 4.37 -5.86 -2.39
CA ARG A 95 4.59 -5.81 -0.95
C ARG A 95 3.59 -6.69 -0.23
N ILE A 96 4.10 -7.56 0.63
CA ILE A 96 3.28 -8.28 1.60
C ILE A 96 3.19 -7.41 2.86
N GLY A 97 1.99 -7.30 3.38
CA GLY A 97 1.66 -6.68 4.66
C GLY A 97 1.16 -7.69 5.67
N VAL A 98 0.71 -7.20 6.81
CA VAL A 98 0.10 -8.00 7.87
C VAL A 98 -1.38 -7.68 7.93
N GLU A 99 -2.21 -8.69 7.77
CA GLU A 99 -3.65 -8.64 7.86
C GLU A 99 -4.14 -9.22 9.19
N ARG A 100 -5.36 -8.89 9.60
CA ARG A 100 -6.07 -9.49 10.72
C ARG A 100 -7.15 -10.43 10.19
N LEU A 101 -7.12 -11.69 10.61
CA LEU A 101 -8.14 -12.68 10.23
C LEU A 101 -9.52 -12.28 10.79
N ASN A 102 -9.55 -11.85 12.06
CA ASN A 102 -10.72 -11.26 12.71
C ASN A 102 -10.47 -9.75 12.95
N ASN A 103 -11.24 -8.90 12.31
CA ASN A 103 -11.11 -7.45 12.39
C ASN A 103 -11.48 -6.84 13.75
N ASN A 104 -12.24 -7.56 14.58
CA ASN A 104 -12.59 -7.12 15.92
C ASN A 104 -11.42 -7.24 16.90
N ARG A 105 -10.48 -8.13 16.63
CA ARG A 105 -9.25 -8.31 17.41
C ARG A 105 -8.10 -7.46 16.89
N GLY A 106 -7.07 -7.25 17.72
CA GLY A 106 -5.82 -6.59 17.34
C GLY A 106 -4.89 -7.49 16.51
N TYR A 107 -3.68 -7.00 16.30
CA TYR A 107 -2.57 -7.76 15.69
C TYR A 107 -1.91 -8.64 16.75
N VAL A 108 -2.58 -9.73 17.08
CA VAL A 108 -2.17 -10.68 18.12
C VAL A 108 -1.81 -12.02 17.47
N LYS A 109 -0.99 -12.82 18.14
CA LYS A 109 -0.63 -14.16 17.67
C LYS A 109 -1.90 -14.99 17.38
N GLY A 110 -1.92 -15.70 16.26
CA GLY A 110 -3.08 -16.47 15.78
C GLY A 110 -4.18 -15.63 15.10
N ASN A 111 -4.09 -14.31 15.13
CA ASN A 111 -5.02 -13.42 14.41
C ASN A 111 -4.38 -12.65 13.24
N VAL A 112 -3.14 -12.92 12.93
CA VAL A 112 -2.38 -12.24 11.87
C VAL A 112 -1.99 -13.20 10.77
N ALA A 113 -2.00 -12.70 9.52
CA ALA A 113 -1.58 -13.45 8.35
C ALA A 113 -0.86 -12.53 7.35
N PRO A 114 0.06 -13.09 6.53
CA PRO A 114 0.68 -12.35 5.44
C PRO A 114 -0.34 -12.11 4.32
N CYS A 115 -0.45 -10.87 3.85
CA CYS A 115 -1.42 -10.51 2.82
C CYS A 115 -0.87 -9.45 1.86
N CYS A 116 -1.05 -9.65 0.56
CA CYS A 116 -0.73 -8.64 -0.44
C CYS A 116 -1.77 -7.50 -0.43
N ALA A 117 -1.38 -6.32 -0.92
CA ALA A 117 -2.26 -5.16 -0.90
C ALA A 117 -3.60 -5.36 -1.65
N PRO A 118 -3.64 -6.00 -2.85
CA PRO A 118 -4.91 -6.29 -3.52
C PRO A 118 -5.86 -7.15 -2.69
N CYS A 119 -5.40 -8.28 -2.13
CA CYS A 119 -6.24 -9.15 -1.32
C CYS A 119 -6.73 -8.47 -0.03
N ASN A 120 -5.85 -7.71 0.63
CA ASN A 120 -6.23 -6.95 1.82
C ASN A 120 -7.28 -5.88 1.50
N TYR A 121 -7.14 -5.21 0.36
CA TYR A 121 -8.12 -4.23 -0.11
C TYR A 121 -9.47 -4.87 -0.45
N LEU A 122 -9.48 -6.00 -1.12
CA LEU A 122 -10.70 -6.72 -1.51
C LEU A 122 -11.44 -7.27 -0.27
N LYS A 123 -10.72 -7.86 0.66
CA LYS A 123 -11.30 -8.42 1.87
C LYS A 123 -11.86 -7.34 2.80
N ARG A 124 -11.18 -6.21 2.97
CA ARG A 124 -11.59 -5.13 3.88
C ARG A 124 -11.95 -5.64 5.29
N ALA A 125 -13.20 -5.34 5.72
CA ALA A 125 -13.72 -5.75 7.04
C ALA A 125 -14.49 -7.08 7.00
N MET A 126 -14.60 -7.74 5.86
CA MET A 126 -15.31 -9.02 5.77
C MET A 126 -14.62 -10.12 6.59
N PRO A 127 -15.40 -10.99 7.24
CA PRO A 127 -14.88 -12.27 7.76
C PRO A 127 -14.20 -13.08 6.64
N VAL A 128 -13.20 -13.87 6.99
CA VAL A 128 -12.44 -14.67 6.00
C VAL A 128 -13.34 -15.61 5.22
N SER A 129 -14.26 -16.31 5.90
CA SER A 129 -15.21 -17.22 5.26
C SER A 129 -16.12 -16.52 4.25
N THR A 130 -16.66 -15.36 4.60
CA THR A 130 -17.50 -14.53 3.71
C THR A 130 -16.70 -14.06 2.49
N PHE A 131 -15.48 -13.59 2.70
CA PHE A 131 -14.59 -13.16 1.62
C PHE A 131 -14.29 -14.30 0.64
N LEU A 132 -13.85 -15.45 1.15
CA LEU A 132 -13.53 -16.62 0.32
C LEU A 132 -14.77 -17.17 -0.39
N GLY A 133 -15.92 -17.23 0.27
CA GLY A 133 -17.17 -17.61 -0.36
C GLY A 133 -17.57 -16.69 -1.50
N HIS A 134 -17.40 -15.37 -1.33
CA HIS A 134 -17.68 -14.40 -2.39
C HIS A 134 -16.73 -14.53 -3.59
N VAL A 135 -15.44 -14.75 -3.32
CA VAL A 135 -14.44 -15.01 -4.36
C VAL A 135 -14.80 -16.28 -5.16
N ALA A 136 -15.22 -17.36 -4.48
CA ALA A 136 -15.64 -18.59 -5.14
C ALA A 136 -16.84 -18.34 -6.08
N VAL A 137 -17.85 -17.60 -5.63
CA VAL A 137 -19.00 -17.22 -6.46
C VAL A 137 -18.56 -16.40 -7.68
N ILE A 138 -17.65 -15.44 -7.51
CA ILE A 138 -17.12 -14.66 -8.65
C ILE A 138 -16.42 -15.59 -9.64
N CYS A 139 -15.57 -16.50 -9.17
CA CYS A 139 -14.85 -17.45 -10.04
C CYS A 139 -15.79 -18.36 -10.84
N THR A 140 -16.90 -18.80 -10.24
CA THR A 140 -17.87 -19.66 -10.94
C THR A 140 -18.70 -18.93 -11.99
N HIS A 141 -18.94 -17.63 -11.80
CA HIS A 141 -19.75 -16.81 -12.72
C HIS A 141 -18.94 -15.98 -13.70
N SER A 142 -17.65 -15.78 -13.44
CA SER A 142 -16.75 -15.04 -14.33
C SER A 142 -16.13 -15.99 -15.35
N THR A 143 -16.81 -16.25 -16.46
CA THR A 143 -16.12 -16.79 -17.64
C THR A 143 -15.15 -15.74 -18.18
N PRO A 144 -13.89 -16.08 -18.48
CA PRO A 144 -12.98 -15.16 -19.15
C PRO A 144 -13.66 -14.67 -20.44
N ARG A 145 -14.00 -13.39 -20.53
CA ARG A 145 -14.43 -12.82 -21.81
C ARG A 145 -13.19 -12.75 -22.69
N GLU A 146 -13.18 -13.57 -23.75
CA GLU A 146 -12.18 -13.45 -24.80
C GLU A 146 -12.11 -11.98 -25.25
N PRO A 147 -10.89 -11.40 -25.38
CA PRO A 147 -10.76 -10.06 -25.91
C PRO A 147 -11.37 -10.07 -27.32
N LYS A 148 -12.36 -9.22 -27.57
CA LYS A 148 -12.89 -9.02 -28.93
C LYS A 148 -11.76 -8.45 -29.76
N THR A 149 -11.19 -9.26 -30.66
CA THR A 149 -10.27 -8.87 -31.72
C THR A 149 -10.97 -7.93 -32.69
#